data_c7203393607501a4c045c106d1ccc155
#
_entry.id   c7203393607501a4c045c106d1ccc155
#
_cell.length_a   1.000
_cell.length_b   1.000
_cell.length_c   1.000
_cell.angle_alpha   90.00
_cell.angle_beta   90.00
_cell.angle_gamma   90.00
#
_symmetry.space_group_name_H-M   'P 1'
#
loop_
_entity.id
_entity.type
_entity.pdbx_description
1 polymer ?
#
loop_
_entity_poly.entity_id
_entity_poly.type
_entity_poly.pdbx_seq_one_letter_code
_entity_poly.pdbx_strand_id
1 'polypeptide(L)' 'GVDKGRAVRALQGALGVTRAQTAVFGDFHNDLSMLAEADLSFAVANADPDVVRAARFVAPSNNEGGVVSVVERLFSL' A
#
# COMPACT_ATOMS: atom_id res chain seq x y z
N GLY A 1 -17.00 -10.10 -0.58
CA GLY A 1 -15.76 -9.80 -1.28
C GLY A 1 -14.54 -10.36 -0.60
N VAL A 2 -13.45 -10.28 -1.28
CA VAL A 2 -12.17 -10.76 -0.75
C VAL A 2 -11.62 -9.71 0.21
N ASP A 3 -11.19 -10.14 1.39
CA ASP A 3 -10.50 -9.27 2.34
C ASP A 3 -9.02 -9.19 1.92
N LYS A 4 -8.63 -8.04 1.37
CA LYS A 4 -7.26 -7.85 0.88
C LYS A 4 -6.22 -7.91 2.00
N GLY A 5 -6.57 -7.50 3.22
CA GLY A 5 -5.68 -7.62 4.37
C GLY A 5 -5.35 -9.06 4.70
N ARG A 6 -6.35 -9.94 4.62
CA ARG A 6 -6.11 -11.38 4.84
C ARG A 6 -5.20 -11.96 3.77
N ALA A 7 -5.39 -11.54 2.53
CA ALA A 7 -4.53 -11.99 1.42
C ALA A 7 -3.08 -11.56 1.65
N VAL A 8 -2.86 -10.33 2.09
CA VAL A 8 -1.51 -9.84 2.41
C VAL A 8 -0.89 -10.65 3.54
N ARG A 9 -1.64 -10.91 4.62
CA ARG A 9 -1.13 -11.72 5.73
C ARG A 9 -0.76 -13.13 5.28
N ALA A 10 -1.58 -13.72 4.42
CA ALA A 10 -1.29 -15.06 3.89
C ALA A 10 -0.01 -15.06 3.06
N LEU A 11 0.21 -14.04 2.24
CA LEU A 11 1.44 -13.90 1.47
C LEU A 11 2.65 -13.67 2.37
N GLN A 12 2.52 -12.84 3.38
CA GLN A 12 3.60 -12.59 4.34
C GLN A 12 4.04 -13.90 5.00
N GLY A 13 3.07 -14.71 5.43
CA GLY A 13 3.37 -16.01 6.03
C GLY A 13 4.03 -16.98 5.06
N ALA A 14 3.51 -17.04 3.83
CA ALA A 14 4.05 -17.94 2.80
C ALA A 14 5.46 -17.56 2.39
N LEU A 15 5.77 -16.26 2.33
CA LEU A 15 7.09 -15.77 1.90
C LEU A 15 8.06 -15.55 3.06
N GLY A 16 7.61 -15.66 4.30
CA GLY A 16 8.45 -15.41 5.46
C GLY A 16 8.87 -13.96 5.62
N VAL A 17 8.02 -13.02 5.19
CA VAL A 17 8.31 -11.58 5.31
C VAL A 17 7.45 -10.96 6.40
N THR A 18 7.92 -9.84 6.97
CA THR A 18 7.25 -9.11 8.04
C THR A 18 6.52 -7.89 7.50
N ARG A 19 5.75 -7.21 8.37
CA ARG A 19 5.12 -5.94 8.05
C ARG A 19 6.16 -4.91 7.60
N ALA A 20 7.32 -4.88 8.23
CA ALA A 20 8.38 -3.93 7.91
C ALA A 20 8.99 -4.19 6.53
N GLN A 21 8.80 -5.39 5.98
CA GLN A 21 9.29 -5.78 4.67
C GLN A 21 8.20 -5.73 3.59
N THR A 22 7.03 -5.20 3.93
CA THR A 22 5.86 -5.18 3.04
C THR A 22 5.50 -3.75 2.70
N ALA A 23 5.28 -3.48 1.41
CA ALA A 23 4.76 -2.21 0.92
C ALA A 23 3.46 -2.46 0.16
N VAL A 24 2.45 -1.63 0.42
CA VAL A 24 1.14 -1.74 -0.23
C VAL A 24 0.68 -0.36 -0.71
N PHE A 25 -0.07 -0.36 -1.79
CA PHE A 25 -0.63 0.85 -2.38
C PHE A 25 -2.14 0.69 -2.51
N GLY A 26 -2.90 1.71 -2.12
CA GLY A 26 -4.35 1.65 -2.17
C GLY A 26 -4.98 2.95 -2.65
N ASP A 27 -6.19 2.85 -3.22
CA ASP A 27 -6.96 4.00 -3.71
C ASP A 27 -8.45 3.91 -3.39
N PHE A 28 -8.99 2.74 -3.05
CA PHE A 28 -10.41 2.53 -2.77
C PHE A 28 -10.63 1.97 -1.36
N HIS A 29 -11.87 2.05 -0.88
CA HIS A 29 -12.25 1.56 0.45
C HIS A 29 -11.88 0.10 0.68
N ASN A 30 -11.96 -0.74 -0.35
CA ASN A 30 -11.62 -2.16 -0.21
C ASN A 30 -10.12 -2.40 0.00
N ASP A 31 -9.30 -1.35 -0.07
CA ASP A 31 -7.87 -1.45 0.21
C ASP A 31 -7.52 -1.12 1.67
N LEU A 32 -8.49 -0.63 2.46
CA LEU A 32 -8.23 -0.21 3.84
C LEU A 32 -7.63 -1.31 4.71
N SER A 33 -8.17 -2.54 4.60
CA SER A 33 -7.66 -3.66 5.39
C SER A 33 -6.22 -4.02 5.00
N MET A 34 -5.88 -3.86 3.74
CA MET A 34 -4.53 -4.13 3.23
C MET A 34 -3.53 -3.11 3.77
N LEU A 35 -3.92 -1.84 3.83
CA LEU A 35 -3.04 -0.78 4.33
C LEU A 35 -2.62 -1.03 5.78
N ALA A 36 -3.48 -1.67 6.57
CA ALA A 36 -3.20 -1.98 7.97
C ALA A 36 -2.16 -3.09 8.16
N GLU A 37 -1.84 -3.84 7.10
CA GLU A 37 -0.96 -5.01 7.18
C GLU A 37 0.49 -4.74 6.79
N ALA A 38 0.83 -3.51 6.42
CA ALA A 38 2.18 -3.16 5.99
C ALA A 38 2.65 -1.89 6.69
N ASP A 39 3.93 -1.84 7.05
CA ASP A 39 4.51 -0.64 7.61
C ASP A 39 4.70 0.43 6.54
N LEU A 40 4.88 0.02 5.28
CA LEU A 40 5.01 0.93 4.15
C LEU A 40 3.68 0.96 3.36
N SER A 41 2.71 1.72 3.88
CA SER A 41 1.41 1.85 3.22
C SER A 41 1.31 3.20 2.53
N PHE A 42 0.87 3.18 1.28
CA PHE A 42 0.78 4.35 0.42
C PHE A 42 -0.62 4.51 -0.14
N ALA A 43 -1.16 5.71 -0.06
CA ALA A 43 -2.34 6.09 -0.81
C ALA A 43 -1.93 7.03 -1.92
N VAL A 44 -2.56 6.92 -3.09
CA VAL A 44 -2.34 7.91 -4.14
C VAL A 44 -3.09 9.19 -3.78
N ALA A 45 -2.56 10.36 -4.20
CA ALA A 45 -3.07 11.64 -3.75
C ALA A 45 -4.55 11.88 -4.09
N ASN A 46 -5.05 11.28 -5.17
CA ASN A 46 -6.45 11.39 -5.59
C ASN A 46 -7.30 10.18 -5.18
N ALA A 47 -6.83 9.41 -4.21
CA ALA A 47 -7.59 8.29 -3.67
C ALA A 47 -8.76 8.78 -2.81
N ASP A 48 -9.62 7.84 -2.42
CA ASP A 48 -10.68 8.12 -1.46
C ASP A 48 -10.09 8.76 -0.19
N PRO A 49 -10.72 9.81 0.36
CA PRO A 49 -10.19 10.49 1.55
C PRO A 49 -9.94 9.56 2.75
N ASP A 50 -10.76 8.52 2.94
CA ASP A 50 -10.53 7.57 4.03
C ASP A 50 -9.27 6.77 3.81
N VAL A 51 -8.96 6.43 2.57
CA VAL A 51 -7.75 5.70 2.20
C VAL A 51 -6.52 6.59 2.43
N VAL A 52 -6.61 7.86 2.04
CA VAL A 52 -5.52 8.82 2.26
C VAL A 52 -5.22 8.95 3.76
N ARG A 53 -6.26 9.02 4.59
CA ARG A 53 -6.08 9.12 6.04
C ARG A 53 -5.51 7.84 6.66
N ALA A 54 -5.85 6.69 6.12
CA ALA A 54 -5.42 5.39 6.67
C ALA A 54 -3.99 5.04 6.28
N ALA A 55 -3.51 5.53 5.14
CA ALA A 55 -2.16 5.22 4.68
C ALA A 55 -1.13 6.04 5.46
N ARG A 56 0.04 5.45 5.65
CA ARG A 56 1.15 6.12 6.31
C ARG A 56 1.76 7.21 5.43
N PHE A 57 1.76 7.01 4.12
CA PHE A 57 2.35 7.94 3.16
C PHE A 57 1.38 8.21 2.03
N VAL A 58 1.60 9.32 1.32
CA VAL A 58 0.79 9.68 0.14
C VAL A 58 1.71 9.78 -1.07
N ALA A 59 1.39 9.02 -2.13
CA ALA A 59 2.08 9.11 -3.40
C ALA A 59 1.46 10.23 -4.26
N PRO A 60 2.20 10.82 -5.24
CA PRO A 60 1.75 12.02 -5.95
C PRO A 60 0.39 11.94 -6.63
N SER A 61 0.09 10.87 -7.35
CA SER A 61 -1.22 10.71 -7.98
C SER A 61 -1.37 9.25 -8.41
N ASN A 62 -2.60 8.85 -8.80
CA ASN A 62 -2.81 7.46 -9.16
C ASN A 62 -2.51 7.19 -10.64
N ASN A 63 -1.60 7.90 -11.23
CA ASN A 63 -1.07 7.56 -12.55
C ASN A 63 0.18 6.70 -12.37
N GLU A 64 0.62 6.08 -13.45
CA GLU A 64 1.79 5.20 -13.42
C GLU A 64 3.04 5.93 -12.93
N GLY A 65 3.16 7.21 -13.27
CA GLY A 65 4.31 8.02 -12.86
C GLY A 65 4.41 8.17 -11.35
N GLY A 66 3.27 8.28 -10.65
CA GLY A 66 3.26 8.39 -9.19
C GLY A 66 3.82 7.15 -8.50
N VAL A 67 3.35 5.97 -8.93
CA VAL A 67 3.82 4.70 -8.37
C VAL A 67 5.29 4.47 -8.68
N VAL A 68 5.71 4.70 -9.93
CA VAL A 68 7.11 4.55 -10.33
C VAL A 68 8.01 5.46 -9.51
N SER A 69 7.60 6.72 -9.29
CA SER A 69 8.38 7.66 -8.50
C SER A 69 8.61 7.16 -7.07
N VAL A 70 7.58 6.60 -6.44
CA VAL A 70 7.70 6.03 -5.09
C VAL A 70 8.66 4.84 -5.09
N VAL A 71 8.52 3.93 -6.05
CA VAL A 71 9.38 2.75 -6.15
C VAL A 71 10.84 3.18 -6.34
N GLU A 72 11.11 4.15 -7.22
CA GLU A 72 12.46 4.65 -7.44
C GLU A 72 13.07 5.20 -6.15
N ARG A 73 12.29 5.97 -5.37
CA ARG A 73 12.78 6.55 -4.12
C ARG A 73 13.08 5.48 -3.08
N LEU A 74 12.23 4.46 -2.96
CA LEU A 74 12.41 3.40 -1.98
C LEU A 74 13.66 2.56 -2.26
N PHE A 75 13.98 2.35 -3.52
CA PHE A 75 15.09 1.50 -3.91
C PHE A 75 16.28 2.28 -4.46
N SER A 76 16.22 3.60 -4.44
CA SER A 76 17.31 4.48 -4.92
C SER A 76 17.72 4.20 -6.36
N LEU A 77 16.73 3.93 -7.18
CA LEU A 77 16.97 3.61 -8.60
C LEU A 77 17.16 4.87 -9.45
#